data_bb22bf31223c22096614fbea659d5697
#
_entry.id   bb22bf31223c22096614fbea659d5697
#
_cell.length_a   1.000
_cell.length_b   1.000
_cell.length_c   1.000
_cell.angle_alpha   90.00
_cell.angle_beta   90.00
_cell.angle_gamma   90.00
#
_symmetry.space_group_name_H-M   'P 1'
#
loop_
_entity.id
_entity.type
_entity.pdbx_description
1 polymer ?
#
loop_
_entity_poly.entity_id
_entity_poly.type
_entity_poly.pdbx_seq_one_letter_code
_entity_poly.pdbx_strand_id
1 'polypeptide(L)' 'MELIINGEKRAVTAATLSQLVEQLGMKADRVAIELNREIVPRDRWPQTPLKDGDQLEIVHFVGGG' A
#
# COMPACT_ATOMS: atom_id res chain seq x y z
N MET A 1 10.64 3.23 -8.57
CA MET A 1 9.85 2.18 -9.23
C MET A 1 8.44 2.68 -9.49
N GLU A 2 7.74 2.00 -10.35
CA GLU A 2 6.38 2.37 -10.68
C GLU A 2 5.41 1.30 -10.20
N LEU A 3 4.36 1.73 -9.51
CA LEU A 3 3.30 0.85 -9.04
C LEU A 3 1.98 1.27 -9.65
N ILE A 4 1.01 0.36 -9.64
CA ILE A 4 -0.35 0.67 -10.04
C ILE A 4 -1.18 0.66 -8.77
N ILE A 5 -1.62 1.83 -8.32
CA ILE A 5 -2.35 1.97 -7.07
C ILE A 5 -3.77 2.44 -7.39
N ASN A 6 -4.75 1.61 -7.04
CA ASN A 6 -6.16 1.88 -7.33
C ASN A 6 -6.35 2.24 -8.80
N GLY A 7 -5.69 1.49 -9.68
CA GLY A 7 -5.82 1.66 -11.12
C GLY A 7 -4.97 2.75 -11.73
N GLU A 8 -4.17 3.46 -10.94
CA GLU A 8 -3.36 4.57 -11.44
C GLU A 8 -1.88 4.28 -11.29
N LYS A 9 -1.11 4.59 -12.32
CA LYS A 9 0.34 4.45 -12.25
C LYS A 9 0.92 5.54 -11.37
N ARG A 10 1.79 5.17 -10.45
CA ARG A 10 2.45 6.11 -9.55
C ARG A 10 3.90 5.75 -9.36
N ALA A 11 4.76 6.75 -9.46
CA ALA A 11 6.18 6.56 -9.18
C ALA A 11 6.40 6.68 -7.67
N VAL A 12 7.11 5.72 -7.11
CA VAL A 12 7.37 5.69 -5.68
C VAL A 12 8.83 5.32 -5.43
N THR A 13 9.32 5.72 -4.26
CA THR A 13 10.66 5.33 -3.81
C THR A 13 10.61 4.31 -2.68
N ALA A 14 9.43 4.03 -2.17
CA ALA A 14 9.27 3.08 -1.07
C ALA A 14 9.73 1.68 -1.47
N ALA A 15 10.36 0.98 -0.54
CA ALA A 15 10.81 -0.39 -0.78
C ALA A 15 9.86 -1.43 -0.20
N THR A 16 9.06 -1.06 0.80
CA THR A 16 8.12 -1.96 1.45
C THR A 16 6.74 -1.32 1.52
N LEU A 17 5.73 -2.14 1.81
CA LEU A 17 4.38 -1.60 2.00
C LEU A 17 4.32 -0.58 3.13
N SER A 18 5.06 -0.83 4.21
CA SER A 18 5.09 0.10 5.34
C SER A 18 5.61 1.46 4.90
N GLN A 19 6.68 1.47 4.13
CA GLN A 19 7.24 2.72 3.62
C GLN A 19 6.32 3.41 2.63
N LEU A 20 5.59 2.62 1.85
CA LEU A 20 4.65 3.19 0.88
C LEU A 20 3.54 3.96 1.60
N VAL A 21 2.98 3.38 2.65
CA VAL A 21 1.92 4.04 3.41
C VAL A 21 2.43 5.36 3.97
N GLU A 22 3.66 5.39 4.49
CA GLU A 22 4.28 6.62 4.96
C GLU A 22 4.46 7.62 3.83
N GLN A 23 4.97 7.16 2.70
CA GLN A 23 5.23 8.05 1.56
C GLN A 23 3.95 8.69 1.05
N LEU A 24 2.84 7.94 1.07
CA LEU A 24 1.55 8.46 0.60
C LEU A 24 0.85 9.32 1.66
N GLY A 25 1.43 9.45 2.84
CA GLY A 25 0.84 10.26 3.90
C GLY A 25 -0.39 9.64 4.52
N MET A 26 -0.55 8.34 4.40
CA MET A 26 -1.71 7.64 4.96
C MET A 26 -1.39 7.12 6.35
N LYS A 27 -2.44 6.91 7.13
CA LYS A 27 -2.29 6.33 8.47
C LYS A 27 -2.49 4.83 8.38
N ALA A 28 -1.53 4.07 8.92
CA ALA A 28 -1.54 2.62 8.81
C ALA A 28 -2.81 1.99 9.40
N ASP A 29 -3.34 2.56 10.48
CA ASP A 29 -4.52 2.02 11.13
C ASP A 29 -5.82 2.43 10.44
N ARG A 30 -5.74 3.17 9.34
CA ARG A 30 -6.92 3.65 8.63
C ARG A 30 -7.07 3.07 7.24
N VAL A 31 -6.18 2.19 6.82
CA VAL A 31 -6.21 1.63 5.47
C VAL A 31 -6.06 0.13 5.50
N ALA A 32 -6.61 -0.51 4.48
CA ALA A 32 -6.37 -1.91 4.18
C ALA A 32 -5.74 -2.00 2.80
N ILE A 33 -4.85 -2.96 2.60
CA ILE A 33 -4.09 -3.07 1.37
C ILE A 33 -4.17 -4.47 0.80
N GLU A 34 -4.49 -4.55 -0.51
CA GLU A 34 -4.29 -5.74 -1.29
C GLU A 34 -3.08 -5.53 -2.18
N LEU A 35 -2.21 -6.50 -2.21
CA LEU A 35 -1.05 -6.49 -3.10
C LEU A 35 -1.21 -7.65 -4.07
N ASN A 36 -1.35 -7.32 -5.35
CA ASN A 36 -1.56 -8.32 -6.39
C ASN A 36 -2.71 -9.26 -6.03
N ARG A 37 -3.82 -8.68 -5.57
CA ARG A 37 -5.08 -9.36 -5.23
C ARG A 37 -5.04 -10.16 -3.94
N GLU A 38 -4.01 -9.98 -3.13
CA GLU A 38 -3.94 -10.65 -1.83
C GLU A 38 -3.88 -9.61 -0.73
N ILE A 39 -4.74 -9.78 0.28
CA ILE A 39 -4.75 -8.89 1.42
C ILE A 39 -3.48 -9.15 2.22
N VAL A 40 -2.78 -8.05 2.56
CA VAL A 40 -1.58 -8.13 3.38
C VAL A 40 -1.90 -7.57 4.75
N PRO A 41 -1.83 -8.40 5.79
CA PRO A 41 -2.07 -7.91 7.16
C PRO A 41 -1.07 -6.82 7.53
N ARG A 42 -1.53 -5.87 8.33
CA ARG A 42 -0.71 -4.70 8.67
C ARG A 42 0.62 -5.07 9.30
N ASP A 43 0.62 -6.10 10.15
CA ASP A 43 1.85 -6.51 10.83
C ASP A 43 2.88 -7.09 9.87
N ARG A 44 2.50 -7.37 8.63
CA ARG A 44 3.42 -7.86 7.62
C ARG A 44 3.95 -6.78 6.69
N TRP A 45 3.39 -5.59 6.75
CA TRP A 45 3.79 -4.52 5.83
C TRP A 45 5.29 -4.20 5.87
N PRO A 46 5.94 -4.17 7.06
CA PRO A 46 7.38 -3.86 7.08
C PRO A 46 8.25 -4.90 6.39
N GLN A 47 7.78 -6.15 6.29
CA GLN A 47 8.53 -7.21 5.63
C GLN A 47 8.02 -7.52 4.23
N THR A 48 7.09 -6.73 3.69
CA THR A 48 6.53 -6.99 2.37
C THR A 48 7.21 -6.09 1.36
N PRO A 49 8.10 -6.65 0.53
CA PRO A 49 8.80 -5.83 -0.46
C PRO A 49 7.89 -5.48 -1.63
N LEU A 50 8.17 -4.34 -2.24
CA LEU A 50 7.48 -3.89 -3.44
C LEU A 50 8.35 -4.15 -4.65
N LYS A 51 7.71 -4.44 -5.78
CA LYS A 51 8.39 -4.64 -7.05
C LYS A 51 7.77 -3.74 -8.09
N ASP A 52 8.58 -3.36 -9.05
CA ASP A 52 8.10 -2.55 -10.16
C ASP A 52 6.94 -3.25 -10.85
N GLY A 53 5.86 -2.53 -11.08
CA GLY A 53 4.68 -3.09 -11.72
C GLY A 53 3.67 -3.72 -10.78
N ASP A 54 3.95 -3.78 -9.48
CA ASP A 54 2.98 -4.34 -8.55
C ASP A 54 1.67 -3.57 -8.59
N GLN A 55 0.57 -4.29 -8.42
CA GLN A 55 -0.76 -3.72 -8.38
C GLN A 55 -1.29 -3.72 -6.97
N LEU A 56 -1.74 -2.55 -6.51
CA LEU A 56 -2.26 -2.41 -5.16
C LEU A 56 -3.65 -1.80 -5.18
N GLU A 57 -4.48 -2.27 -4.26
CA GLU A 57 -5.73 -1.62 -3.93
C GLU A 57 -5.64 -1.17 -2.49
N ILE A 58 -5.81 0.12 -2.27
CA ILE A 58 -5.76 0.69 -0.93
C ILE A 58 -7.12 1.27 -0.61
N VAL A 59 -7.72 0.78 0.46
CA VAL A 59 -9.05 1.20 0.89
C VAL A 59 -8.91 1.96 2.20
N HIS A 60 -9.47 3.16 2.23
CA HIS A 60 -9.53 3.96 3.46
C HIS A 60 -10.79 3.64 4.23
N PHE A 61 -10.64 3.47 5.54
CA PHE A 61 -11.81 3.35 6.42
C PHE A 61 -12.28 4.74 6.79
N VAL A 62 -13.56 4.99 6.60
CA VAL A 62 -14.16 6.27 6.87
C VAL A 62 -14.99 6.19 8.14
N GLY A 63 -15.00 7.27 8.88
CA GLY A 63 -15.87 7.37 10.02
C GLY A 63 -15.39 6.70 11.25
N GLY A 64 -14.64 5.79 11.20
CA GLY A 64 -14.00 5.11 12.32
C GLY A 64 -14.64 5.29 13.65
N GLY A 65 -15.60 5.31 13.85
CA GLY A 65 -16.16 5.47 15.18
C GLY A 65 -15.36 4.74 16.24
#